data_e3e2ec608f606871656af1a9dfd08467
#
_entry.id   e3e2ec608f606871656af1a9dfd08467
#
_cell.length_a   1.000
_cell.length_b   1.000
_cell.length_c   1.000
_cell.angle_alpha   90.00
_cell.angle_beta   90.00
_cell.angle_gamma   90.00
#
_symmetry.space_group_name_H-M   'P 1'
#
loop_
_entity.id
_entity.type
_entity.pdbx_description
1 polymer ?
#
loop_
_entity_poly.entity_id
_entity_poly.type
_entity_poly.pdbx_seq_one_letter_code
_entity_poly.pdbx_strand_id
1 'polypeptide(L)'
;MERKYAEYLLKKTQEDYNSVAEDYTRTRVFVPEDIKELAEYALVGERILDSGCANGRLFGVLSEKKVDYFGIDFSEKLIEIAEKNYLHPPQVFAKQKFGRARAKFQIADALNLPFPGNFFDKVYSISVLPNIPSREFQLQYLKEAKRVLKPEGLLILRVWDFWRRKAFPKLFLKYTFLKLIGRHLSASQLDFFDVFLPWKDSKGNIIIERYFHCFRKKELENLAKEVGFKIKKIWRAGKDPRTNIYLIAQKPL
;
A
#
# COMPACT_ATOMS: atom_id res chain seq x y z
N MET A 1 15.41 -13.82 0.58
CA MET A 1 14.72 -14.12 1.86
C MET A 1 14.12 -15.51 1.77
N GLU A 2 14.21 -16.30 2.83
CA GLU A 2 13.52 -17.58 2.90
C GLU A 2 12.02 -17.42 3.02
N ARG A 3 11.24 -18.30 2.37
CA ARG A 3 9.78 -18.22 2.31
C ARG A 3 9.13 -18.20 3.71
N LYS A 4 9.57 -19.08 4.62
CA LYS A 4 9.05 -19.12 6.01
C LYS A 4 9.22 -17.78 6.75
N TYR A 5 10.35 -17.11 6.53
CA TYR A 5 10.57 -15.80 7.14
C TYR A 5 9.73 -14.70 6.50
N ALA A 6 9.53 -14.77 5.18
CA ALA A 6 8.62 -13.86 4.49
C ALA A 6 7.16 -14.03 4.96
N GLU A 7 6.69 -15.26 5.15
CA GLU A 7 5.36 -15.55 5.72
C GLU A 7 5.24 -15.02 7.16
N TYR A 8 6.26 -15.19 7.98
CA TYR A 8 6.32 -14.58 9.32
C TYR A 8 6.20 -13.05 9.25
N LEU A 9 6.92 -12.39 8.34
CA LEU A 9 6.86 -10.94 8.18
C LEU A 9 5.50 -10.44 7.71
N LEU A 10 4.79 -11.19 6.85
CA LEU A 10 3.41 -10.88 6.45
C LEU A 10 2.48 -10.90 7.67
N LYS A 11 2.54 -11.98 8.46
CA LYS A 11 1.73 -12.12 9.67
C LYS A 11 2.06 -11.01 10.68
N LYS A 12 3.35 -10.78 10.94
CA LYS A 12 3.81 -9.69 11.79
C LYS A 12 3.28 -8.34 11.32
N THR A 13 3.31 -8.06 10.01
CA THR A 13 2.82 -6.80 9.44
C THR A 13 1.32 -6.63 9.70
N GLN A 14 0.52 -7.69 9.58
CA GLN A 14 -0.91 -7.67 9.92
C GLN A 14 -1.13 -7.35 11.40
N GLU A 15 -0.43 -8.04 12.29
CA GLU A 15 -0.49 -7.84 13.75
C GLU A 15 -0.06 -6.41 14.12
N ASP A 16 1.02 -5.92 13.52
CA ASP A 16 1.52 -4.56 13.71
C ASP A 16 0.47 -3.51 13.33
N TYR A 17 -0.15 -3.61 12.14
CA TYR A 17 -1.17 -2.65 11.72
C TYR A 17 -2.46 -2.75 12.54
N ASN A 18 -2.85 -3.95 12.98
CA ASN A 18 -3.96 -4.12 13.92
C ASN A 18 -3.68 -3.41 15.25
N SER A 19 -2.45 -3.52 15.77
CA SER A 19 -2.10 -2.94 17.08
C SER A 19 -2.07 -1.40 17.07
N VAL A 20 -1.77 -0.78 15.93
CA VAL A 20 -1.66 0.69 15.81
C VAL A 20 -2.81 1.31 15.00
N ALA A 21 -3.90 0.59 14.70
CA ALA A 21 -4.95 1.03 13.79
C ALA A 21 -5.57 2.39 14.17
N GLU A 22 -5.84 2.61 15.45
CA GLU A 22 -6.40 3.87 15.94
C GLU A 22 -5.39 5.02 15.84
N ASP A 23 -4.15 4.80 16.27
CA ASP A 23 -3.09 5.81 16.17
C ASP A 23 -2.74 6.10 14.70
N TYR A 24 -2.75 5.06 13.84
CA TYR A 24 -2.64 5.21 12.40
C TYR A 24 -3.73 6.15 11.86
N THR A 25 -4.97 5.94 12.25
CA THR A 25 -6.13 6.74 11.81
C THR A 25 -6.05 8.16 12.34
N ARG A 26 -5.76 8.35 13.62
CA ARG A 26 -5.61 9.65 14.27
C ARG A 26 -4.54 10.54 13.59
N THR A 27 -3.45 9.93 13.13
CA THR A 27 -2.34 10.64 12.47
C THR A 27 -2.53 10.84 10.96
N ARG A 28 -3.62 10.32 10.38
CA ARG A 28 -3.88 10.36 8.93
C ARG A 28 -5.28 10.89 8.59
N VAL A 29 -5.67 11.97 9.25
CA VAL A 29 -6.96 12.64 9.06
C VAL A 29 -7.07 13.27 7.65
N PHE A 30 -5.96 13.83 7.16
CA PHE A 30 -5.96 14.51 5.87
C PHE A 30 -5.45 13.59 4.75
N VAL A 31 -6.08 13.68 3.58
CA VAL A 31 -5.60 13.02 2.37
C VAL A 31 -4.51 13.91 1.75
N PRO A 32 -3.28 13.40 1.60
CA PRO A 32 -2.21 14.12 0.92
C PRO A 32 -2.56 14.50 -0.52
N GLU A 33 -2.06 15.63 -1.00
CA GLU A 33 -2.37 16.13 -2.34
C GLU A 33 -1.98 15.16 -3.45
N ASP A 34 -0.85 14.48 -3.30
CA ASP A 34 -0.42 13.46 -4.25
C ASP A 34 -1.39 12.28 -4.39
N ILE A 35 -2.14 11.94 -3.33
CA ILE A 35 -3.21 10.91 -3.40
C ILE A 35 -4.43 11.47 -4.13
N LYS A 36 -4.77 12.75 -3.94
CA LYS A 36 -5.85 13.39 -4.70
C LYS A 36 -5.53 13.46 -6.19
N GLU A 37 -4.29 13.80 -6.56
CA GLU A 37 -3.82 13.77 -7.94
C GLU A 37 -3.92 12.37 -8.55
N LEU A 38 -3.58 11.31 -7.79
CA LEU A 38 -3.77 9.93 -8.24
C LEU A 38 -5.24 9.55 -8.38
N ALA A 39 -6.12 10.08 -7.54
CA ALA A 39 -7.56 9.86 -7.65
C ALA A 39 -8.16 10.44 -8.94
N GLU A 40 -7.49 11.40 -9.61
CA GLU A 40 -7.95 11.95 -10.89
C GLU A 40 -7.91 10.92 -12.03
N TYR A 41 -7.17 9.82 -11.89
CA TYR A 41 -7.24 8.71 -12.86
C TYR A 41 -8.55 7.94 -12.82
N ALA A 42 -9.36 8.06 -11.76
CA ALA A 42 -10.66 7.40 -11.66
C ALA A 42 -11.73 8.16 -12.47
N LEU A 43 -12.51 7.44 -13.26
CA LEU A 43 -13.63 7.97 -14.05
C LEU A 43 -14.97 7.56 -13.44
N VAL A 44 -16.00 8.32 -13.76
CA VAL A 44 -17.39 8.04 -13.33
C VAL A 44 -17.84 6.66 -13.80
N GLY A 45 -18.44 5.88 -12.90
CA GLY A 45 -19.00 4.56 -13.19
C GLY A 45 -17.95 3.42 -13.21
N GLU A 46 -16.66 3.73 -13.01
CA GLU A 46 -15.64 2.69 -12.96
C GLU A 46 -15.71 1.87 -11.67
N ARG A 47 -15.30 0.63 -11.78
CA ARG A 47 -15.10 -0.31 -10.69
C ARG A 47 -13.64 -0.25 -10.21
N ILE A 48 -13.44 0.15 -8.97
CA ILE A 48 -12.11 0.46 -8.42
C ILE A 48 -11.80 -0.46 -7.26
N LEU A 49 -10.63 -1.10 -7.29
CA LEU A 49 -10.03 -1.77 -6.14
C LEU A 49 -8.99 -0.86 -5.48
N ASP A 50 -9.13 -0.62 -4.19
CA ASP A 50 -8.08 -0.06 -3.32
C ASP A 50 -7.46 -1.21 -2.51
N SER A 51 -6.34 -1.71 -3.00
CA SER A 51 -5.62 -2.83 -2.40
C SER A 51 -4.72 -2.30 -1.29
N GLY A 52 -5.06 -2.62 -0.03
CA GLY A 52 -4.48 -2.04 1.17
C GLY A 52 -5.09 -0.68 1.51
N CYS A 53 -6.42 -0.62 1.57
CA CYS A 53 -7.18 0.63 1.75
C CYS A 53 -7.02 1.26 3.14
N ALA A 54 -6.49 0.51 4.11
CA ALA A 54 -6.35 0.93 5.50
C ALA A 54 -7.69 1.48 6.05
N ASN A 55 -7.69 2.70 6.60
CA ASN A 55 -8.88 3.36 7.14
C ASN A 55 -9.79 4.00 6.06
N GLY A 56 -9.63 3.67 4.77
CA GLY A 56 -10.51 4.08 3.68
C GLY A 56 -10.28 5.49 3.11
N ARG A 57 -9.14 6.15 3.38
CA ARG A 57 -8.90 7.55 2.98
C ARG A 57 -9.05 7.83 1.49
N LEU A 58 -8.67 6.89 0.62
CA LEU A 58 -8.82 7.06 -0.81
C LEU A 58 -10.29 7.13 -1.21
N PHE A 59 -11.16 6.35 -0.56
CA PHE A 59 -12.61 6.45 -0.78
C PHE A 59 -13.13 7.85 -0.47
N GLY A 60 -12.63 8.51 0.60
CA GLY A 60 -13.03 9.88 0.93
C GLY A 60 -12.87 10.87 -0.24
N VAL A 61 -11.88 10.65 -1.12
CA VAL A 61 -11.67 11.45 -2.35
C VAL A 61 -12.50 10.93 -3.52
N LEU A 62 -12.59 9.60 -3.68
CA LEU A 62 -13.27 8.97 -4.80
C LEU A 62 -14.81 8.98 -4.66
N SER A 63 -15.34 9.20 -3.46
CA SER A 63 -16.78 9.17 -3.19
C SER A 63 -17.58 10.17 -4.03
N GLU A 64 -16.98 11.30 -4.40
CA GLU A 64 -17.62 12.31 -5.25
C GLU A 64 -17.68 11.90 -6.74
N LYS A 65 -16.83 10.96 -7.17
CA LYS A 65 -16.69 10.54 -8.57
C LYS A 65 -17.71 9.48 -9.01
N LYS A 66 -18.65 9.07 -8.15
CA LYS A 66 -19.68 8.06 -8.46
C LYS A 66 -19.10 6.74 -9.01
N VAL A 67 -18.08 6.24 -8.36
CA VAL A 67 -17.42 4.96 -8.67
C VAL A 67 -18.03 3.81 -7.84
N ASP A 68 -17.86 2.57 -8.31
CA ASP A 68 -18.04 1.36 -7.49
C ASP A 68 -16.70 1.04 -6.82
N TYR A 69 -16.58 1.36 -5.54
CA TYR A 69 -15.34 1.22 -4.78
C TYR A 69 -15.30 -0.06 -3.95
N PHE A 70 -14.18 -0.75 -4.02
CA PHE A 70 -13.88 -1.94 -3.23
C PHE A 70 -12.56 -1.72 -2.49
N GLY A 71 -12.62 -1.52 -1.19
CA GLY A 71 -11.45 -1.41 -0.32
C GLY A 71 -11.15 -2.73 0.34
N ILE A 72 -9.93 -3.20 0.24
CA ILE A 72 -9.47 -4.37 0.99
C ILE A 72 -8.24 -4.02 1.84
N ASP A 73 -8.18 -4.62 3.01
CA ASP A 73 -6.98 -4.61 3.86
C ASP A 73 -6.91 -5.93 4.62
N PHE A 74 -5.73 -6.35 5.03
CA PHE A 74 -5.58 -7.55 5.87
C PHE A 74 -5.73 -7.24 7.37
N SER A 75 -5.71 -5.95 7.76
CA SER A 75 -5.99 -5.49 9.12
C SER A 75 -7.49 -5.38 9.37
N GLU A 76 -8.02 -6.27 10.20
CA GLU A 76 -9.44 -6.26 10.61
C GLU A 76 -9.82 -4.91 11.22
N LYS A 77 -8.99 -4.39 12.13
CA LYS A 77 -9.26 -3.14 12.83
C LYS A 77 -9.27 -1.93 11.89
N LEU A 78 -8.43 -1.92 10.85
CA LEU A 78 -8.46 -0.84 9.86
C LEU A 78 -9.72 -0.92 8.99
N ILE A 79 -10.19 -2.12 8.63
CA ILE A 79 -11.47 -2.30 7.91
C ILE A 79 -12.65 -1.87 8.79
N GLU A 80 -12.71 -2.27 10.06
CA GLU A 80 -13.76 -1.80 10.99
C GLU A 80 -13.81 -0.27 11.07
N ILE A 81 -12.64 0.38 11.13
CA ILE A 81 -12.55 1.85 11.13
C ILE A 81 -13.03 2.44 9.80
N ALA A 82 -12.66 1.83 8.66
CA ALA A 82 -13.10 2.29 7.35
C ALA A 82 -14.63 2.20 7.21
N GLU A 83 -15.23 1.09 7.61
CA GLU A 83 -16.69 0.91 7.62
C GLU A 83 -17.38 1.93 8.53
N LYS A 84 -16.89 2.10 9.76
CA LYS A 84 -17.42 3.09 10.70
C LYS A 84 -17.34 4.51 10.13
N ASN A 85 -16.26 4.87 9.45
CA ASN A 85 -16.08 6.21 8.92
C ASN A 85 -16.97 6.51 7.70
N TYR A 86 -17.23 5.51 6.85
CA TYR A 86 -17.81 5.75 5.52
C TYR A 86 -19.15 5.06 5.28
N LEU A 87 -19.44 3.93 5.93
CA LEU A 87 -20.73 3.24 5.80
C LEU A 87 -21.69 3.60 6.94
N HIS A 88 -21.13 3.85 8.14
CA HIS A 88 -21.91 4.16 9.35
C HIS A 88 -21.37 5.41 10.06
N PRO A 89 -21.28 6.58 9.35
CA PRO A 89 -20.68 7.76 9.95
C PRO A 89 -21.49 8.23 11.18
N PRO A 90 -20.84 8.62 12.28
CA PRO A 90 -21.51 9.26 13.40
C PRO A 90 -22.35 10.46 12.93
N GLN A 91 -23.50 10.73 13.57
CA GLN A 91 -24.43 11.80 13.19
C GLN A 91 -23.77 13.17 13.02
N VAL A 92 -22.69 13.45 13.76
CA VAL A 92 -21.90 14.70 13.66
C VAL A 92 -21.24 14.84 12.29
N PHE A 93 -20.91 13.73 11.60
CA PHE A 93 -20.30 13.70 10.27
C PHE A 93 -21.28 13.32 9.16
N ALA A 94 -22.52 13.02 9.48
CA ALA A 94 -23.57 12.66 8.50
C ALA A 94 -23.90 13.79 7.49
N LYS A 95 -23.39 15.02 7.71
CA LYS A 95 -23.47 16.12 6.75
C LYS A 95 -22.46 16.01 5.59
N GLN A 96 -21.42 15.17 5.68
CA GLN A 96 -20.63 14.80 4.52
C GLN A 96 -21.48 13.84 3.67
N LYS A 97 -22.14 14.39 2.68
CA LYS A 97 -22.81 13.61 1.63
C LYS A 97 -21.68 12.91 0.84
N PHE A 98 -21.26 11.74 1.32
CA PHE A 98 -20.55 10.81 0.44
C PHE A 98 -21.47 10.57 -0.75
N GLY A 99 -21.09 11.00 -1.93
CA GLY A 99 -21.94 11.02 -3.12
C GLY A 99 -22.60 9.66 -3.40
N ARG A 100 -23.13 9.44 -4.59
CA ARG A 100 -23.74 8.15 -5.00
C ARG A 100 -22.73 7.00 -5.23
N ALA A 101 -21.49 7.14 -4.78
CA ALA A 101 -20.49 6.08 -4.84
C ALA A 101 -20.90 4.93 -3.91
N ARG A 102 -20.79 3.70 -4.41
CA ARG A 102 -21.00 2.49 -3.61
C ARG A 102 -19.66 2.05 -3.08
N ALA A 103 -19.53 1.93 -1.76
CA ALA A 103 -18.32 1.38 -1.13
C ALA A 103 -18.59 0.01 -0.53
N LYS A 104 -17.61 -0.87 -0.69
CA LYS A 104 -17.51 -2.12 0.07
C LYS A 104 -16.12 -2.18 0.67
N PHE A 105 -16.04 -2.45 1.96
CA PHE A 105 -14.79 -2.73 2.65
C PHE A 105 -14.79 -4.19 3.07
N GLN A 106 -13.66 -4.89 2.93
CA GLN A 106 -13.57 -6.27 3.38
C GLN A 106 -12.14 -6.64 3.76
N ILE A 107 -12.03 -7.53 4.73
CA ILE A 107 -10.76 -8.15 5.10
C ILE A 107 -10.38 -9.12 3.98
N ALA A 108 -9.21 -8.92 3.38
CA ALA A 108 -8.70 -9.83 2.36
C ALA A 108 -7.17 -9.78 2.25
N ASP A 109 -6.61 -10.90 1.78
CA ASP A 109 -5.20 -11.00 1.43
C ASP A 109 -4.97 -10.50 -0.01
N ALA A 110 -4.13 -9.48 -0.15
CA ALA A 110 -3.77 -8.92 -1.44
C ALA A 110 -2.90 -9.86 -2.30
N LEU A 111 -2.35 -10.93 -1.71
CA LEU A 111 -1.64 -12.00 -2.43
C LEU A 111 -2.58 -13.06 -3.02
N ASN A 112 -3.87 -13.04 -2.63
CA ASN A 112 -4.90 -13.95 -3.12
C ASN A 112 -6.26 -13.23 -3.10
N LEU A 113 -6.48 -12.37 -4.10
CA LEU A 113 -7.63 -11.48 -4.15
C LEU A 113 -8.95 -12.25 -4.37
N PRO A 114 -9.99 -12.06 -3.52
CA PRO A 114 -11.26 -12.77 -3.62
C PRO A 114 -12.18 -12.19 -4.71
N PHE A 115 -11.61 -11.85 -5.85
CA PHE A 115 -12.33 -11.28 -6.99
C PHE A 115 -12.03 -12.06 -8.27
N PRO A 116 -12.99 -12.14 -9.21
CA PRO A 116 -12.74 -12.76 -10.50
C PRO A 116 -11.73 -11.96 -11.33
N GLY A 117 -11.13 -12.62 -12.31
CA GLY A 117 -10.29 -11.94 -13.31
C GLY A 117 -11.09 -10.92 -14.12
N ASN A 118 -10.44 -9.89 -14.61
CA ASN A 118 -11.03 -8.85 -15.48
C ASN A 118 -12.24 -8.12 -14.86
N PHE A 119 -12.19 -7.87 -13.56
CA PHE A 119 -13.32 -7.30 -12.83
C PHE A 119 -13.21 -5.78 -12.63
N PHE A 120 -12.00 -5.26 -12.38
CA PHE A 120 -11.77 -3.86 -12.08
C PHE A 120 -11.25 -3.06 -13.27
N ASP A 121 -11.70 -1.82 -13.37
CA ASP A 121 -11.16 -0.85 -14.33
C ASP A 121 -9.83 -0.29 -13.82
N LYS A 122 -9.69 -0.12 -12.50
CA LYS A 122 -8.47 0.36 -11.86
C LYS A 122 -8.18 -0.35 -10.54
N VAL A 123 -6.89 -0.54 -10.27
CA VAL A 123 -6.37 -1.01 -8.99
C VAL A 123 -5.44 0.07 -8.44
N TYR A 124 -5.74 0.56 -7.25
CA TYR A 124 -4.87 1.45 -6.48
C TYR A 124 -4.06 0.63 -5.47
N SER A 125 -2.79 0.97 -5.34
CA SER A 125 -1.85 0.39 -4.38
C SER A 125 -1.02 1.51 -3.76
N ILE A 126 -1.53 2.09 -2.68
CA ILE A 126 -0.96 3.29 -2.07
C ILE A 126 -0.10 2.92 -0.85
N SER A 127 1.19 2.78 -1.06
CA SER A 127 2.19 2.41 -0.04
C SER A 127 2.00 0.99 0.55
N VAL A 128 1.45 0.07 -0.22
CA VAL A 128 1.23 -1.34 0.17
C VAL A 128 2.43 -2.20 -0.19
N LEU A 129 2.85 -2.17 -1.45
CA LEU A 129 3.92 -3.03 -1.98
C LEU A 129 5.22 -3.02 -1.14
N PRO A 130 5.64 -1.89 -0.52
CA PRO A 130 6.81 -1.89 0.37
C PRO A 130 6.67 -2.76 1.62
N ASN A 131 5.45 -3.08 2.05
CA ASN A 131 5.20 -3.94 3.21
C ASN A 131 5.13 -5.43 2.85
N ILE A 132 5.26 -5.77 1.57
CA ILE A 132 5.24 -7.14 1.08
C ILE A 132 6.68 -7.65 1.01
N PRO A 133 7.06 -8.62 1.87
CA PRO A 133 8.41 -9.17 1.91
C PRO A 133 8.65 -10.12 0.72
N SER A 134 9.89 -10.29 0.40
CA SER A 134 10.42 -11.13 -0.69
C SER A 134 9.94 -10.74 -2.09
N ARG A 135 10.84 -10.95 -3.04
CA ARG A 135 10.53 -10.73 -4.45
C ARG A 135 9.42 -11.66 -4.96
N GLU A 136 9.34 -12.88 -4.45
CA GLU A 136 8.30 -13.86 -4.80
C GLU A 136 6.91 -13.30 -4.49
N PHE A 137 6.67 -12.81 -3.26
CA PHE A 137 5.39 -12.26 -2.86
C PHE A 137 5.09 -10.91 -3.52
N GLN A 138 6.11 -10.08 -3.79
CA GLN A 138 5.93 -8.85 -4.56
C GLN A 138 5.44 -9.15 -6.00
N LEU A 139 6.00 -10.16 -6.64
CA LEU A 139 5.53 -10.62 -7.96
C LEU A 139 4.14 -11.22 -7.89
N GLN A 140 3.82 -12.01 -6.85
CA GLN A 140 2.49 -12.57 -6.64
C GLN A 140 1.44 -11.47 -6.47
N TYR A 141 1.72 -10.45 -5.65
CA TYR A 141 0.87 -9.28 -5.48
C TYR A 141 0.58 -8.57 -6.82
N LEU A 142 1.60 -8.31 -7.62
CA LEU A 142 1.43 -7.66 -8.92
C LEU A 142 0.69 -8.56 -9.93
N LYS A 143 0.88 -9.90 -9.88
CA LYS A 143 0.13 -10.86 -10.69
C LYS A 143 -1.35 -10.85 -10.33
N GLU A 144 -1.70 -10.81 -9.06
CA GLU A 144 -3.08 -10.72 -8.59
C GLU A 144 -3.72 -9.38 -9.01
N ALA A 145 -3.01 -8.25 -8.83
CA ALA A 145 -3.48 -6.97 -9.31
C ALA A 145 -3.73 -6.98 -10.84
N LYS A 146 -2.84 -7.61 -11.61
CA LYS A 146 -3.04 -7.77 -13.07
C LYS A 146 -4.19 -8.70 -13.41
N ARG A 147 -4.35 -9.81 -12.67
CA ARG A 147 -5.41 -10.79 -12.91
C ARG A 147 -6.79 -10.15 -12.80
N VAL A 148 -7.01 -9.37 -11.73
CA VAL A 148 -8.31 -8.76 -11.46
C VAL A 148 -8.60 -7.52 -12.31
N LEU A 149 -7.59 -6.87 -12.89
CA LEU A 149 -7.77 -5.78 -13.83
C LEU A 149 -8.38 -6.28 -15.15
N LYS A 150 -9.31 -5.51 -15.70
CA LYS A 150 -9.78 -5.67 -17.09
C LYS A 150 -8.64 -5.46 -18.09
N PRO A 151 -8.72 -5.99 -19.32
CA PRO A 151 -7.86 -5.52 -20.40
C PRO A 151 -7.88 -4.00 -20.47
N GLU A 152 -6.72 -3.38 -20.69
CA GLU A 152 -6.47 -1.93 -20.66
C GLU A 152 -6.68 -1.22 -19.32
N GLY A 153 -7.12 -1.95 -18.28
CA GLY A 153 -7.23 -1.42 -16.91
C GLY A 153 -5.89 -0.96 -16.33
N LEU A 154 -5.92 -0.02 -15.40
CA LEU A 154 -4.73 0.62 -14.85
C LEU A 154 -4.42 0.16 -13.42
N LEU A 155 -3.17 -0.17 -13.20
CA LEU A 155 -2.55 -0.22 -11.87
C LEU A 155 -1.96 1.16 -11.56
N ILE A 156 -2.41 1.77 -10.47
CA ILE A 156 -1.96 3.06 -9.97
C ILE A 156 -1.24 2.79 -8.64
N LEU A 157 0.08 2.90 -8.66
CA LEU A 157 0.93 2.49 -7.57
C LEU A 157 1.78 3.64 -7.05
N ARG A 158 1.87 3.75 -5.72
CA ARG A 158 2.74 4.68 -5.01
C ARG A 158 3.53 3.92 -3.95
N VAL A 159 4.85 4.13 -3.93
CA VAL A 159 5.74 3.63 -2.89
C VAL A 159 6.61 4.75 -2.33
N TRP A 160 7.08 4.61 -1.11
CA TRP A 160 8.01 5.57 -0.53
C TRP A 160 9.37 5.50 -1.22
N ASP A 161 9.92 6.67 -1.58
CA ASP A 161 11.28 6.78 -2.11
C ASP A 161 12.28 7.02 -0.95
N PHE A 162 12.68 5.94 -0.29
CA PHE A 162 13.64 6.01 0.81
C PHE A 162 15.00 6.55 0.36
N TRP A 163 15.40 6.28 -0.88
CA TRP A 163 16.71 6.65 -1.43
C TRP A 163 16.94 8.16 -1.49
N ARG A 164 15.89 8.95 -1.49
CA ARG A 164 15.94 10.43 -1.48
C ARG A 164 15.74 11.03 -0.10
N ARG A 165 15.59 10.22 0.95
CA ARG A 165 15.43 10.71 2.32
C ARG A 165 16.78 10.88 2.99
N LYS A 166 16.98 12.02 3.66
CA LYS A 166 18.23 12.33 4.39
C LYS A 166 18.63 11.26 5.41
N ALA A 167 17.65 10.64 6.06
CA ALA A 167 17.89 9.61 7.06
C ALA A 167 18.25 8.22 6.46
N PHE A 168 18.04 8.01 5.16
CA PHE A 168 18.18 6.69 4.53
C PHE A 168 19.61 6.12 4.58
N PRO A 169 20.69 6.88 4.30
CA PRO A 169 22.05 6.31 4.34
C PRO A 169 22.41 5.68 5.68
N LYS A 170 22.02 6.32 6.79
CA LYS A 170 22.24 5.80 8.15
C LYS A 170 21.45 4.51 8.39
N LEU A 171 20.18 4.48 7.95
CA LEU A 171 19.31 3.34 8.06
C LEU A 171 19.83 2.16 7.22
N PHE A 172 20.19 2.43 5.96
CA PHE A 172 20.72 1.44 5.04
C PHE A 172 22.02 0.82 5.56
N LEU A 173 22.96 1.65 6.05
CA LEU A 173 24.21 1.19 6.62
C LEU A 173 23.98 0.26 7.82
N LYS A 174 23.05 0.59 8.72
CA LYS A 174 22.66 -0.24 9.86
C LYS A 174 22.27 -1.65 9.40
N TYR A 175 21.33 -1.78 8.47
CA TYR A 175 20.79 -3.08 8.06
C TYR A 175 21.76 -3.85 7.15
N THR A 176 22.52 -3.16 6.29
CA THR A 176 23.59 -3.81 5.49
C THR A 176 24.70 -4.37 6.37
N PHE A 177 25.13 -3.61 7.38
CA PHE A 177 26.15 -4.05 8.33
C PHE A 177 25.66 -5.23 9.18
N LEU A 178 24.44 -5.18 9.70
CA LEU A 178 23.81 -6.29 10.43
C LEU A 178 23.73 -7.57 9.57
N LYS A 179 23.44 -7.43 8.27
CA LYS A 179 23.41 -8.55 7.34
C LYS A 179 24.80 -9.17 7.12
N LEU A 180 25.85 -8.36 7.06
CA LEU A 180 27.23 -8.84 6.85
C LEU A 180 27.81 -9.54 8.09
N ILE A 181 27.46 -9.09 9.30
CA ILE A 181 28.02 -9.63 10.55
C ILE A 181 27.19 -10.81 11.08
N GLY A 182 25.90 -10.84 10.83
CA GLY A 182 24.95 -11.65 11.59
C GLY A 182 24.39 -12.88 10.89
N ARG A 183 25.17 -13.99 10.81
CA ARG A 183 24.60 -15.29 10.43
C ARG A 183 23.53 -15.82 11.41
N HIS A 184 23.31 -15.19 12.56
CA HIS A 184 22.38 -15.65 13.61
C HIS A 184 21.34 -14.61 14.08
N LEU A 185 21.33 -13.39 13.53
CA LEU A 185 20.32 -12.39 13.86
C LEU A 185 19.21 -12.37 12.80
N SER A 186 17.97 -12.13 13.22
CA SER A 186 16.79 -12.03 12.32
C SER A 186 17.01 -11.04 11.15
N ALA A 187 17.85 -10.03 11.34
CA ALA A 187 18.25 -9.10 10.28
C ALA A 187 19.09 -9.75 9.16
N SER A 188 19.75 -10.90 9.39
CA SER A 188 20.50 -11.63 8.35
C SER A 188 19.59 -12.32 7.34
N GLN A 189 18.33 -12.56 7.68
CA GLN A 189 17.33 -13.20 6.83
C GLN A 189 16.63 -12.20 5.88
N LEU A 190 16.79 -10.89 6.11
CA LEU A 190 16.23 -9.84 5.25
C LEU A 190 16.88 -9.84 3.86
N ASP A 191 16.13 -9.45 2.83
CA ASP A 191 16.71 -9.17 1.53
C ASP A 191 17.49 -7.85 1.54
N PHE A 192 18.28 -7.60 0.49
CA PHE A 192 18.92 -6.30 0.33
C PHE A 192 17.84 -5.20 0.21
N PHE A 193 18.10 -4.08 0.88
CA PHE A 193 17.20 -2.91 0.92
C PHE A 193 15.96 -3.08 1.80
N ASP A 194 15.87 -4.16 2.56
CA ASP A 194 14.86 -4.33 3.59
C ASP A 194 15.29 -3.62 4.88
N VAL A 195 14.33 -2.98 5.53
CA VAL A 195 14.53 -2.25 6.77
C VAL A 195 13.34 -2.41 7.70
N PHE A 196 13.57 -2.24 9.01
CA PHE A 196 12.49 -2.01 9.95
C PHE A 196 12.42 -0.53 10.33
N LEU A 197 11.21 0.02 10.33
CA LEU A 197 10.94 1.40 10.73
C LEU A 197 10.10 1.43 12.00
N PRO A 198 10.57 2.12 13.04
CA PRO A 198 9.81 2.23 14.26
C PRO A 198 8.55 3.08 14.05
N TRP A 199 7.45 2.62 14.64
CA TRP A 199 6.29 3.43 14.94
C TRP A 199 6.40 3.90 16.38
N LYS A 200 6.30 5.19 16.61
CA LYS A 200 6.46 5.79 17.93
C LYS A 200 5.14 6.37 18.42
N ASP A 201 4.89 6.25 19.73
CA ASP A 201 3.80 6.95 20.40
C ASP A 201 4.07 8.47 20.50
N SER A 202 3.13 9.20 21.08
CA SER A 202 3.27 10.65 21.34
C SER A 202 4.40 11.02 22.31
N LYS A 203 4.88 10.05 23.10
CA LYS A 203 6.00 10.22 24.06
C LYS A 203 7.35 9.84 23.44
N GLY A 204 7.36 9.33 22.19
CA GLY A 204 8.57 8.91 21.49
C GLY A 204 8.98 7.45 21.73
N ASN A 205 8.21 6.66 22.48
CA ASN A 205 8.49 5.24 22.71
C ASN A 205 8.17 4.44 21.46
N ILE A 206 8.99 3.46 21.14
CA ILE A 206 8.75 2.55 20.01
C ILE A 206 7.66 1.56 20.43
N ILE A 207 6.53 1.54 19.70
CA ILE A 207 5.42 0.61 19.91
C ILE A 207 5.64 -0.66 19.08
N ILE A 208 6.00 -0.49 17.79
CA ILE A 208 6.26 -1.58 16.84
C ILE A 208 7.40 -1.19 15.89
N GLU A 209 8.00 -2.19 15.26
CA GLU A 209 8.95 -2.02 14.16
C GLU A 209 8.37 -2.66 12.90
N ARG A 210 7.97 -1.82 11.92
CA ARG A 210 7.32 -2.25 10.68
C ARG A 210 8.35 -2.59 9.63
N TYR A 211 8.15 -3.71 8.96
CA TYR A 211 8.94 -4.10 7.80
C TYR A 211 8.68 -3.20 6.59
N PHE A 212 9.74 -2.86 5.83
CA PHE A 212 9.66 -2.17 4.54
C PHE A 212 10.78 -2.64 3.62
N HIS A 213 10.41 -2.87 2.36
CA HIS A 213 11.35 -2.95 1.26
C HIS A 213 11.55 -1.56 0.62
N CYS A 214 12.80 -1.12 0.46
CA CYS A 214 13.15 0.22 -0.04
C CYS A 214 13.35 0.18 -1.56
N PHE A 215 12.26 0.24 -2.30
CA PHE A 215 12.26 0.17 -3.77
C PHE A 215 13.14 1.24 -4.42
N ARG A 216 13.87 0.82 -5.47
CA ARG A 216 14.41 1.73 -6.48
C ARG A 216 13.42 1.89 -7.63
N LYS A 217 13.43 3.07 -8.29
CA LYS A 217 12.54 3.33 -9.44
C LYS A 217 12.67 2.25 -10.52
N LYS A 218 13.91 1.85 -10.86
CA LYS A 218 14.17 0.83 -11.89
C LYS A 218 13.73 -0.57 -11.49
N GLU A 219 13.86 -0.89 -10.22
CA GLU A 219 13.38 -2.16 -9.66
C GLU A 219 11.87 -2.28 -9.76
N LEU A 220 11.13 -1.25 -9.35
CA LEU A 220 9.67 -1.19 -9.45
C LEU A 220 9.20 -1.33 -10.90
N GLU A 221 9.88 -0.63 -11.82
CA GLU A 221 9.62 -0.72 -13.26
C GLU A 221 9.83 -2.16 -13.78
N ASN A 222 10.93 -2.79 -13.38
CA ASN A 222 11.28 -4.14 -13.82
C ASN A 222 10.28 -5.19 -13.28
N LEU A 223 9.88 -5.10 -12.00
CA LEU A 223 8.86 -5.98 -11.43
C LEU A 223 7.53 -5.89 -12.18
N ALA A 224 7.07 -4.68 -12.48
CA ALA A 224 5.82 -4.49 -13.22
C ALA A 224 5.93 -5.03 -14.67
N LYS A 225 7.05 -4.83 -15.35
CA LYS A 225 7.30 -5.38 -16.69
C LYS A 225 7.37 -6.91 -16.70
N GLU A 226 7.99 -7.51 -15.69
CA GLU A 226 8.11 -8.97 -15.55
C GLU A 226 6.74 -9.64 -15.42
N VAL A 227 5.81 -9.01 -14.73
CA VAL A 227 4.41 -9.46 -14.66
C VAL A 227 3.65 -9.20 -15.96
N GLY A 228 4.23 -8.45 -16.90
CA GLY A 228 3.67 -8.15 -18.21
C GLY A 228 2.74 -6.92 -18.21
N PHE A 229 2.98 -5.94 -17.34
CA PHE A 229 2.37 -4.62 -17.45
C PHE A 229 3.09 -3.76 -18.49
N LYS A 230 2.32 -2.95 -19.22
CA LYS A 230 2.84 -1.85 -20.06
C LYS A 230 2.97 -0.59 -19.19
N ILE A 231 4.18 -0.09 -19.02
CA ILE A 231 4.41 1.13 -18.22
C ILE A 231 3.93 2.34 -19.01
N LYS A 232 2.96 3.07 -18.45
CA LYS A 232 2.45 4.33 -19.02
C LYS A 232 3.25 5.52 -18.51
N LYS A 233 3.55 5.53 -17.21
CA LYS A 233 4.31 6.61 -16.57
C LYS A 233 4.98 6.09 -15.29
N ILE A 234 6.22 6.53 -15.05
CA ILE A 234 6.91 6.30 -13.77
C ILE A 234 7.74 7.54 -13.42
N TRP A 235 7.50 8.12 -12.24
CA TRP A 235 8.17 9.35 -11.83
C TRP A 235 8.43 9.36 -10.33
N ARG A 236 9.15 10.38 -9.89
CA ARG A 236 9.42 10.68 -8.48
C ARG A 236 8.93 12.06 -8.16
N ALA A 237 8.29 12.24 -7.01
CA ALA A 237 7.88 13.55 -6.52
C ALA A 237 7.90 13.61 -5.00
N GLY A 238 7.69 14.82 -4.47
CA GLY A 238 7.72 15.12 -3.05
C GLY A 238 9.06 15.66 -2.58
N LYS A 239 9.04 16.21 -1.36
CA LYS A 239 10.22 16.70 -0.64
C LYS A 239 10.47 15.84 0.60
N ASP A 240 11.73 15.72 1.03
CA ASP A 240 12.08 15.01 2.26
C ASP A 240 11.25 15.53 3.46
N PRO A 241 10.68 14.68 4.31
CA PRO A 241 10.71 13.22 4.30
C PRO A 241 9.60 12.52 3.49
N ARG A 242 8.84 13.23 2.66
CA ARG A 242 7.67 12.74 1.92
C ARG A 242 7.97 12.53 0.42
N THR A 243 9.11 11.94 0.10
CA THR A 243 9.47 11.56 -1.28
C THR A 243 8.86 10.21 -1.65
N ASN A 244 8.29 10.13 -2.85
CA ASN A 244 7.61 8.92 -3.34
C ASN A 244 8.00 8.61 -4.79
N ILE A 245 7.88 7.33 -5.15
CA ILE A 245 7.90 6.84 -6.53
C ILE A 245 6.47 6.47 -6.89
N TYR A 246 6.04 6.88 -8.07
CA TYR A 246 4.71 6.62 -8.62
C TYR A 246 4.85 5.83 -9.91
N LEU A 247 3.94 4.89 -10.11
CA LEU A 247 3.85 4.07 -11.30
C LEU A 247 2.41 3.99 -11.78
N ILE A 248 2.18 4.33 -13.06
CA ILE A 248 0.95 4.01 -13.78
C ILE A 248 1.30 2.94 -14.81
N ALA A 249 0.70 1.78 -14.64
CA ALA A 249 0.92 0.64 -15.52
C ALA A 249 -0.41 0.11 -16.05
N GLN A 250 -0.44 -0.31 -17.30
CA GLN A 250 -1.63 -0.79 -17.99
C GLN A 250 -1.53 -2.30 -18.21
N LYS A 251 -2.61 -3.02 -17.92
CA LYS A 251 -2.76 -4.40 -18.37
C LYS A 251 -2.93 -4.39 -19.90
N PRO A 252 -2.10 -5.11 -20.68
CA PRO A 252 -2.33 -5.29 -22.10
C PRO A 252 -3.69 -5.94 -22.42
N LEU A 253 -4.10 -5.87 -23.70
CA LEU A 253 -5.25 -6.62 -24.24
C LEU A 253 -5.10 -8.12 -24.06
#